data_22584251a41e55fef00f510ba8ba9196
#
_entry.id   22584251a41e55fef00f510ba8ba9196
#
_cell.length_a   1.000
_cell.length_b   1.000
_cell.length_c   1.000
_cell.angle_alpha   90.00
_cell.angle_beta   90.00
_cell.angle_gamma   90.00
#
_symmetry.space_group_name_H-M   'P 1'
#
loop_
_entity.id
_entity.type
_entity.pdbx_description
1 polymer ?
#
loop_
_entity_poly.entity_id
_entity_poly.type
_entity_poly.pdbx_seq_one_letter_code
_entity_poly.pdbx_strand_id
1 'polypeptide(L)'
;MPEKTFDDPRIALNRIYTKGGDKGETALAGGQRVPKDSVRIEAYGTVDELNAFIGLACVTCAEESPRELRLGRLLDILRRVQHELFNLGSQLSTLPKDLHPKQARITATEIEQLEREIDAMNEELPALRSFVLPGGTRLNAELHAARTICRRAERLTVALARVEETPPEAIRYLNRLSDALFVWSRWANHVLSVSEVLWEPNRAASGQPLPGKND
;
A
#
# COMPACT_ATOMS: atom_id res chain seq x y z
N MET A 1 11.63 -36.57 14.57
CA MET A 1 11.00 -35.28 14.95
C MET A 1 9.76 -35.13 14.11
N PRO A 2 8.58 -34.74 14.65
CA PRO A 2 7.42 -34.51 13.82
C PRO A 2 7.72 -33.37 12.86
N GLU A 3 7.39 -33.56 11.57
CA GLU A 3 7.48 -32.56 10.52
C GLU A 3 6.70 -31.32 10.96
N LYS A 4 7.35 -30.15 11.02
CA LYS A 4 6.68 -28.88 11.31
C LYS A 4 5.73 -28.59 10.16
N THR A 5 4.45 -28.74 10.37
CA THR A 5 3.43 -28.30 9.42
C THR A 5 3.48 -26.78 9.31
N PHE A 6 3.69 -26.25 8.10
CA PHE A 6 3.78 -24.81 7.82
C PHE A 6 2.42 -24.11 7.92
N ASP A 7 1.33 -24.88 7.96
CA ASP A 7 -0.05 -24.39 7.92
C ASP A 7 -0.57 -23.82 9.25
N ASP A 8 0.27 -23.83 10.32
CA ASP A 8 -0.09 -23.28 11.63
C ASP A 8 0.88 -22.14 11.99
N PRO A 9 0.51 -20.86 11.75
CA PRO A 9 1.33 -19.74 12.18
C PRO A 9 1.30 -19.67 13.70
N ARG A 10 2.18 -20.42 14.37
CA ARG A 10 2.36 -20.40 15.82
C ARG A 10 3.08 -19.12 16.27
N ILE A 11 2.45 -17.98 15.99
CA ILE A 11 2.89 -16.70 16.53
C ILE A 11 2.29 -16.59 17.93
N ALA A 12 3.01 -17.05 18.93
CA ALA A 12 2.69 -16.78 20.33
C ALA A 12 3.32 -15.44 20.73
N LEU A 13 2.59 -14.33 20.58
CA LEU A 13 3.01 -13.00 21.02
C LEU A 13 2.79 -12.82 22.52
N ASN A 14 3.35 -13.73 23.34
CA ASN A 14 3.23 -13.68 24.80
C ASN A 14 4.11 -12.58 25.45
N ARG A 15 5.09 -12.07 24.73
CA ARG A 15 5.96 -10.95 25.13
C ARG A 15 6.13 -10.01 23.95
N ILE A 16 5.69 -8.77 24.11
CA ILE A 16 5.80 -7.74 23.07
C ILE A 16 7.23 -7.18 23.01
N TYR A 17 7.87 -6.94 24.16
CA TYR A 17 9.25 -6.47 24.18
C TYR A 17 10.21 -7.55 24.64
N THR A 18 11.32 -7.70 23.90
CA THR A 18 12.37 -8.67 24.19
C THR A 18 13.71 -8.00 24.60
N LYS A 19 13.78 -6.66 24.46
CA LYS A 19 14.98 -5.82 24.64
C LYS A 19 16.16 -6.19 23.71
N GLY A 20 15.97 -7.17 22.81
CA GLY A 20 16.99 -7.62 21.86
C GLY A 20 17.37 -6.57 20.81
N GLY A 21 16.51 -5.55 20.61
CA GLY A 21 16.70 -4.49 19.62
C GLY A 21 17.24 -3.17 20.16
N ASP A 22 17.55 -3.06 21.47
CA ASP A 22 17.89 -1.79 22.12
C ASP A 22 19.24 -1.21 21.67
N LYS A 23 20.09 -2.04 21.04
CA LYS A 23 21.40 -1.63 20.51
C LYS A 23 21.37 -1.26 19.02
N GLY A 24 20.19 -1.02 18.44
CA GLY A 24 20.04 -0.61 17.03
C GLY A 24 20.07 -1.75 16.02
N GLU A 25 20.01 -3.01 16.46
CA GLU A 25 19.89 -4.18 15.59
C GLU A 25 18.52 -4.85 15.72
N THR A 26 18.13 -5.58 14.69
CA THR A 26 16.94 -6.43 14.70
C THR A 26 17.22 -7.77 14.03
N ALA A 27 16.33 -8.75 14.20
CA ALA A 27 16.40 -10.03 13.53
C ALA A 27 15.50 -10.06 12.30
N LEU A 28 15.99 -10.57 11.18
CA LEU A 28 15.18 -10.97 10.04
C LEU A 28 14.37 -12.24 10.37
N ALA A 29 13.40 -12.59 9.51
CA ALA A 29 12.56 -13.78 9.69
C ALA A 29 13.40 -15.09 9.80
N GLY A 30 14.54 -15.19 9.12
CA GLY A 30 15.49 -16.31 9.22
C GLY A 30 16.40 -16.24 10.44
N GLY A 31 16.26 -15.25 11.33
CA GLY A 31 17.05 -15.11 12.57
C GLY A 31 18.35 -14.32 12.43
N GLN A 32 18.74 -13.89 11.24
CA GLN A 32 19.94 -13.07 11.02
C GLN A 32 19.79 -11.70 11.67
N ARG A 33 20.84 -11.24 12.37
CA ARG A 33 20.89 -9.90 12.96
C ARG A 33 21.38 -8.90 11.94
N VAL A 34 20.64 -7.78 11.79
CA VAL A 34 20.97 -6.68 10.89
C VAL A 34 20.74 -5.33 11.58
N PRO A 35 21.43 -4.26 11.18
CA PRO A 35 21.13 -2.90 11.66
C PRO A 35 19.69 -2.50 11.30
N LYS A 36 19.02 -1.79 12.22
CA LYS A 36 17.65 -1.32 12.01
C LYS A 36 17.52 -0.28 10.88
N ASP A 37 18.60 0.40 10.54
CA ASP A 37 18.71 1.38 9.45
C ASP A 37 19.15 0.76 8.11
N SER A 38 19.21 -0.59 8.02
CA SER A 38 19.52 -1.24 6.76
C SER A 38 18.39 -1.05 5.74
N VAL A 39 18.77 -0.99 4.46
CA VAL A 39 17.83 -0.79 3.33
C VAL A 39 16.71 -1.85 3.29
N ARG A 40 17.01 -3.07 3.75
CA ARG A 40 16.04 -4.15 3.84
C ARG A 40 14.97 -3.87 4.90
N ILE A 41 15.40 -3.40 6.08
CA ILE A 41 14.47 -3.03 7.17
C ILE A 41 13.59 -1.85 6.72
N GLU A 42 14.19 -0.86 6.07
CA GLU A 42 13.48 0.33 5.55
C GLU A 42 12.43 -0.08 4.49
N ALA A 43 12.77 -1.01 3.60
CA ALA A 43 11.86 -1.48 2.57
C ALA A 43 10.62 -2.16 3.16
N TYR A 44 10.77 -3.21 3.97
CA TYR A 44 9.60 -3.89 4.52
C TYR A 44 8.92 -3.11 5.65
N GLY A 45 9.65 -2.27 6.39
CA GLY A 45 9.05 -1.37 7.37
C GLY A 45 8.12 -0.33 6.72
N THR A 46 8.49 0.16 5.54
CA THR A 46 7.59 1.06 4.76
C THR A 46 6.40 0.30 4.16
N VAL A 47 6.54 -0.99 3.84
CA VAL A 47 5.38 -1.84 3.47
C VAL A 47 4.42 -1.99 4.65
N ASP A 48 4.93 -2.14 5.88
CA ASP A 48 4.10 -2.18 7.09
C ASP A 48 3.40 -0.84 7.36
N GLU A 49 4.10 0.29 7.18
CA GLU A 49 3.51 1.63 7.24
C GLU A 49 2.37 1.78 6.21
N LEU A 50 2.59 1.35 4.96
CA LEU A 50 1.57 1.34 3.92
C LEU A 50 0.33 0.55 4.37
N ASN A 51 0.55 -0.63 4.95
CA ASN A 51 -0.55 -1.48 5.43
C ASN A 51 -1.38 -0.79 6.52
N ALA A 52 -0.74 -0.04 7.43
CA ALA A 52 -1.45 0.75 8.44
C ALA A 52 -2.33 1.84 7.81
N PHE A 53 -1.85 2.53 6.76
CA PHE A 53 -2.63 3.54 6.03
C PHE A 53 -3.77 2.92 5.21
N ILE A 54 -3.59 1.73 4.63
CA ILE A 54 -4.70 0.96 4.05
C ILE A 54 -5.75 0.62 5.14
N GLY A 55 -5.29 0.31 6.36
CA GLY A 55 -6.18 0.09 7.51
C GLY A 55 -7.06 1.30 7.84
N LEU A 56 -6.52 2.53 7.78
CA LEU A 56 -7.32 3.75 7.93
C LEU A 56 -8.41 3.83 6.85
N ALA A 57 -8.04 3.62 5.59
CA ALA A 57 -9.01 3.61 4.48
C ALA A 57 -10.08 2.52 4.64
N CYS A 58 -9.72 1.34 5.18
CA CYS A 58 -10.69 0.28 5.49
C CYS A 58 -11.74 0.74 6.52
N VAL A 59 -11.31 1.42 7.58
CA VAL A 59 -12.22 1.95 8.61
C VAL A 59 -13.20 2.94 8.01
N THR A 60 -12.69 3.96 7.30
CA THR A 60 -13.54 4.96 6.65
C THR A 60 -14.48 4.34 5.61
N CYS A 61 -13.98 3.37 4.81
CA CYS A 61 -14.78 2.65 3.83
C CYS A 61 -15.92 1.85 4.49
N ALA A 62 -15.67 1.21 5.64
CA ALA A 62 -16.67 0.49 6.41
C ALA A 62 -17.72 1.43 7.02
N GLU A 63 -17.33 2.63 7.47
CA GLU A 63 -18.25 3.65 8.00
C GLU A 63 -19.20 4.21 6.93
N GLU A 64 -18.73 4.35 5.70
CA GLU A 64 -19.50 4.88 4.57
C GLU A 64 -20.30 3.80 3.81
N SER A 65 -19.92 2.53 3.87
CA SER A 65 -20.56 1.44 3.11
C SER A 65 -22.05 1.23 3.40
N PRO A 66 -22.62 1.53 4.59
CA PRO A 66 -24.06 1.47 4.80
C PRO A 66 -24.85 2.51 3.98
N ARG A 67 -24.21 3.61 3.59
CA ARG A 67 -24.81 4.69 2.77
C ARG A 67 -24.60 4.47 1.29
N GLU A 68 -23.48 3.83 0.90
CA GLU A 68 -23.12 3.52 -0.47
C GLU A 68 -22.61 2.08 -0.58
N LEU A 69 -23.49 1.16 -0.93
CA LEU A 69 -23.20 -0.30 -0.91
C LEU A 69 -22.04 -0.72 -1.82
N ARG A 70 -21.73 0.04 -2.87
CA ARG A 70 -20.59 -0.23 -3.76
C ARG A 70 -19.26 -0.17 -3.02
N LEU A 71 -19.16 0.64 -1.94
CA LEU A 71 -17.96 0.68 -1.09
C LEU A 71 -17.66 -0.63 -0.38
N GLY A 72 -18.67 -1.51 -0.19
CA GLY A 72 -18.43 -2.85 0.34
C GLY A 72 -17.43 -3.66 -0.50
N ARG A 73 -17.54 -3.56 -1.84
CA ARG A 73 -16.55 -4.18 -2.75
C ARG A 73 -15.15 -3.60 -2.56
N LEU A 74 -15.03 -2.29 -2.44
CA LEU A 74 -13.72 -1.65 -2.20
C LEU A 74 -13.14 -2.07 -0.85
N LEU A 75 -13.97 -2.17 0.19
CA LEU A 75 -13.55 -2.64 1.51
C LEU A 75 -12.96 -4.06 1.45
N ASP A 76 -13.60 -4.98 0.72
CA ASP A 76 -13.10 -6.35 0.54
C ASP A 76 -11.76 -6.37 -0.21
N ILE A 77 -11.61 -5.53 -1.23
CA ILE A 77 -10.36 -5.34 -1.97
C ILE A 77 -9.26 -4.83 -1.02
N LEU A 78 -9.53 -3.77 -0.25
CA LEU A 78 -8.55 -3.20 0.68
C LEU A 78 -8.10 -4.20 1.75
N ARG A 79 -9.02 -5.01 2.29
CA ARG A 79 -8.68 -6.08 3.24
C ARG A 79 -7.81 -7.17 2.61
N ARG A 80 -8.10 -7.57 1.38
CA ARG A 80 -7.24 -8.50 0.63
C ARG A 80 -5.84 -7.91 0.47
N VAL A 81 -5.73 -6.64 0.05
CA VAL A 81 -4.44 -5.94 -0.09
C VAL A 81 -3.67 -5.90 1.23
N GLN A 82 -4.33 -5.73 2.37
CA GLN A 82 -3.66 -5.83 3.67
C GLN A 82 -2.99 -7.19 3.89
N HIS A 83 -3.65 -8.30 3.54
CA HIS A 83 -3.06 -9.63 3.61
C HIS A 83 -1.89 -9.79 2.61
N GLU A 84 -2.05 -9.28 1.39
CA GLU A 84 -0.99 -9.30 0.38
C GLU A 84 0.24 -8.49 0.84
N LEU A 85 0.06 -7.34 1.49
CA LEU A 85 1.16 -6.53 2.05
C LEU A 85 1.87 -7.24 3.21
N PHE A 86 1.16 -8.00 4.05
CA PHE A 86 1.78 -8.87 5.05
C PHE A 86 2.62 -9.99 4.40
N ASN A 87 2.12 -10.61 3.34
CA ASN A 87 2.87 -11.61 2.57
C ASN A 87 4.11 -10.99 1.93
N LEU A 88 4.00 -9.80 1.36
CA LEU A 88 5.12 -9.04 0.79
C LEU A 88 6.16 -8.69 1.87
N GLY A 89 5.71 -8.16 3.01
CA GLY A 89 6.58 -7.85 4.15
C GLY A 89 7.33 -9.08 4.67
N SER A 90 6.63 -10.21 4.80
CA SER A 90 7.23 -11.50 5.14
C SER A 90 8.28 -11.94 4.12
N GLN A 91 7.98 -11.82 2.83
CA GLN A 91 8.89 -12.15 1.74
C GLN A 91 10.15 -11.27 1.76
N LEU A 92 10.00 -9.96 1.94
CA LEU A 92 11.12 -9.00 2.00
C LEU A 92 11.95 -9.11 3.29
N SER A 93 11.34 -9.54 4.40
CA SER A 93 12.05 -9.76 5.67
C SER A 93 12.79 -11.10 5.75
N THR A 94 12.65 -11.95 4.73
CA THR A 94 13.29 -13.28 4.63
C THR A 94 14.38 -13.24 3.56
N LEU A 95 15.59 -13.73 3.87
CA LEU A 95 16.64 -13.85 2.86
C LEU A 95 16.25 -14.94 1.83
N PRO A 96 16.64 -14.81 0.55
CA PRO A 96 16.26 -15.78 -0.49
C PRO A 96 16.53 -17.25 -0.14
N LYS A 97 17.66 -17.52 0.52
CA LYS A 97 18.07 -18.88 0.96
C LYS A 97 17.18 -19.46 2.07
N ASP A 98 16.47 -18.60 2.82
CA ASP A 98 15.63 -18.99 3.97
C ASP A 98 14.15 -19.02 3.61
N LEU A 99 13.79 -18.66 2.38
CA LEU A 99 12.41 -18.67 1.88
C LEU A 99 11.87 -20.09 1.84
N HIS A 100 10.85 -20.38 2.65
CA HIS A 100 10.20 -21.69 2.62
C HIS A 100 9.36 -21.85 1.34
N PRO A 101 9.36 -23.03 0.67
CA PRO A 101 8.60 -23.24 -0.58
C PRO A 101 7.10 -22.96 -0.47
N LYS A 102 6.48 -23.18 0.69
CA LYS A 102 5.07 -22.92 0.96
C LYS A 102 4.77 -21.52 1.53
N GLN A 103 5.78 -20.67 1.70
CA GLN A 103 5.56 -19.30 2.17
C GLN A 103 4.73 -18.53 1.14
N ALA A 104 3.67 -17.86 1.60
CA ALA A 104 2.87 -17.00 0.74
C ALA A 104 3.74 -15.89 0.14
N ARG A 105 3.56 -15.63 -1.15
CA ARG A 105 4.37 -14.69 -1.94
C ARG A 105 3.48 -13.88 -2.84
N ILE A 106 3.97 -12.71 -3.20
CA ILE A 106 3.41 -11.96 -4.32
C ILE A 106 3.87 -12.61 -5.62
N THR A 107 2.92 -12.87 -6.51
CA THR A 107 3.11 -13.47 -7.82
C THR A 107 2.47 -12.62 -8.91
N ALA A 108 2.50 -13.07 -10.15
CA ALA A 108 1.79 -12.42 -11.26
C ALA A 108 0.26 -12.38 -11.03
N THR A 109 -0.30 -13.33 -10.28
CA THR A 109 -1.74 -13.42 -10.01
C THR A 109 -2.27 -12.20 -9.25
N GLU A 110 -1.56 -11.77 -8.19
CA GLU A 110 -1.94 -10.60 -7.40
C GLU A 110 -1.80 -9.32 -8.23
N ILE A 111 -0.79 -9.23 -9.10
CA ILE A 111 -0.58 -8.10 -10.00
C ILE A 111 -1.71 -8.00 -11.04
N GLU A 112 -2.05 -9.10 -11.70
CA GLU A 112 -3.15 -9.17 -12.66
C GLU A 112 -4.51 -8.89 -12.01
N GLN A 113 -4.68 -9.25 -10.74
CA GLN A 113 -5.90 -8.94 -10.00
C GLN A 113 -6.04 -7.43 -9.80
N LEU A 114 -4.96 -6.72 -9.41
CA LEU A 114 -4.96 -5.26 -9.32
C LEU A 114 -5.28 -4.61 -10.66
N GLU A 115 -4.70 -5.11 -11.76
CA GLU A 115 -4.95 -4.59 -13.12
C GLU A 115 -6.43 -4.70 -13.50
N ARG A 116 -7.06 -5.86 -13.26
CA ARG A 116 -8.51 -6.04 -13.50
C ARG A 116 -9.38 -5.09 -12.67
N GLU A 117 -8.99 -4.82 -11.44
CA GLU A 117 -9.73 -3.93 -10.53
C GLU A 117 -9.55 -2.46 -10.92
N ILE A 118 -8.36 -2.08 -11.38
CA ILE A 118 -8.07 -0.76 -11.96
C ILE A 118 -8.99 -0.54 -13.17
N ASP A 119 -8.98 -1.47 -14.13
CA ASP A 119 -9.73 -1.36 -15.37
C ASP A 119 -11.24 -1.22 -15.08
N ALA A 120 -11.78 -2.13 -14.25
CA ALA A 120 -13.20 -2.14 -13.93
C ALA A 120 -13.70 -0.85 -13.25
N MET A 121 -12.90 -0.25 -12.35
CA MET A 121 -13.30 1.00 -11.69
C MET A 121 -13.01 2.23 -12.56
N ASN A 122 -11.96 2.18 -13.37
CA ASN A 122 -11.62 3.28 -14.26
C ASN A 122 -12.62 3.46 -15.41
N GLU A 123 -13.30 2.38 -15.85
CA GLU A 123 -14.40 2.47 -16.84
C GLU A 123 -15.57 3.31 -16.33
N GLU A 124 -15.82 3.38 -15.03
CA GLU A 124 -16.88 4.20 -14.43
C GLU A 124 -16.48 5.68 -14.30
N LEU A 125 -15.20 6.02 -14.50
CA LEU A 125 -14.68 7.36 -14.23
C LEU A 125 -14.61 8.24 -15.48
N PRO A 126 -14.91 9.55 -15.36
CA PRO A 126 -14.67 10.49 -16.45
C PRO A 126 -13.17 10.61 -16.74
N ALA A 127 -12.84 10.86 -18.02
CA ALA A 127 -11.46 11.10 -18.43
C ALA A 127 -10.88 12.32 -17.71
N LEU A 128 -9.63 12.20 -17.23
CA LEU A 128 -8.91 13.30 -16.61
C LEU A 128 -8.40 14.29 -17.64
N ARG A 129 -8.55 15.58 -17.34
CA ARG A 129 -8.00 16.69 -18.13
C ARG A 129 -6.92 17.48 -17.38
N SER A 130 -6.69 17.17 -16.11
CA SER A 130 -5.67 17.75 -15.25
C SER A 130 -5.33 16.79 -14.12
N PHE A 131 -4.29 17.09 -13.33
CA PHE A 131 -4.04 16.36 -12.08
C PHE A 131 -5.16 16.65 -11.07
N VAL A 132 -5.48 15.66 -10.23
CA VAL A 132 -6.41 15.83 -9.11
C VAL A 132 -5.63 16.15 -7.84
N LEU A 133 -6.17 17.07 -7.04
CA LEU A 133 -5.68 17.34 -5.70
C LEU A 133 -6.29 16.31 -4.74
N PRO A 134 -5.49 15.74 -3.81
CA PRO A 134 -6.03 14.86 -2.77
C PRO A 134 -7.10 15.56 -1.95
N GLY A 135 -8.30 14.93 -1.82
CA GLY A 135 -9.39 15.51 -1.05
C GLY A 135 -10.78 15.21 -1.65
N GLY A 136 -11.76 15.98 -1.21
CA GLY A 136 -13.19 15.74 -1.49
C GLY A 136 -13.80 14.91 -0.36
N THR A 137 -13.50 13.61 -0.28
CA THR A 137 -13.88 12.76 0.85
C THR A 137 -12.67 12.39 1.70
N ARG A 138 -12.93 11.99 2.96
CA ARG A 138 -11.88 11.45 3.85
C ARG A 138 -11.24 10.20 3.24
N LEU A 139 -12.05 9.29 2.72
CA LEU A 139 -11.58 8.06 2.07
C LEU A 139 -10.64 8.35 0.89
N ASN A 140 -10.97 9.34 0.03
CA ASN A 140 -10.10 9.77 -1.04
C ASN A 140 -8.74 10.24 -0.51
N ALA A 141 -8.72 11.11 0.51
CA ALA A 141 -7.48 11.64 1.08
C ALA A 141 -6.60 10.53 1.70
N GLU A 142 -7.21 9.56 2.39
CA GLU A 142 -6.52 8.41 2.98
C GLU A 142 -5.92 7.49 1.90
N LEU A 143 -6.65 7.22 0.81
CA LEU A 143 -6.15 6.44 -0.33
C LEU A 143 -4.99 7.17 -1.05
N HIS A 144 -5.04 8.50 -1.17
CA HIS A 144 -3.93 9.28 -1.70
C HIS A 144 -2.70 9.26 -0.78
N ALA A 145 -2.89 9.31 0.56
CA ALA A 145 -1.81 9.15 1.53
C ALA A 145 -1.16 7.76 1.38
N ALA A 146 -1.96 6.69 1.37
CA ALA A 146 -1.50 5.32 1.12
C ALA A 146 -0.74 5.21 -0.21
N ARG A 147 -1.23 5.84 -1.29
CA ARG A 147 -0.55 5.88 -2.59
C ARG A 147 0.86 6.47 -2.51
N THR A 148 1.03 7.58 -1.79
CA THR A 148 2.35 8.21 -1.69
C THR A 148 3.34 7.37 -0.88
N ILE A 149 2.87 6.67 0.15
CA ILE A 149 3.66 5.71 0.94
C ILE A 149 3.99 4.47 0.09
N CYS A 150 3.02 3.95 -0.69
CA CYS A 150 3.24 2.86 -1.63
C CYS A 150 4.39 3.17 -2.61
N ARG A 151 4.41 4.38 -3.18
CA ARG A 151 5.51 4.84 -4.05
C ARG A 151 6.84 4.98 -3.31
N ARG A 152 6.84 5.28 -2.01
CA ARG A 152 8.05 5.26 -1.18
C ARG A 152 8.52 3.81 -0.96
N ALA A 153 7.62 2.88 -0.62
CA ALA A 153 7.92 1.46 -0.48
C ALA A 153 8.49 0.87 -1.79
N GLU A 154 7.92 1.23 -2.94
CA GLU A 154 8.44 0.86 -4.25
C GLU A 154 9.89 1.32 -4.45
N ARG A 155 10.18 2.61 -4.21
CA ARG A 155 11.54 3.15 -4.36
C ARG A 155 12.55 2.45 -3.44
N LEU A 156 12.17 2.15 -2.20
CA LEU A 156 13.03 1.44 -1.24
C LEU A 156 13.24 -0.02 -1.64
N THR A 157 12.21 -0.68 -2.19
CA THR A 157 12.34 -2.04 -2.73
C THR A 157 13.24 -2.07 -3.97
N VAL A 158 13.18 -1.03 -4.82
CA VAL A 158 14.14 -0.85 -5.93
C VAL A 158 15.56 -0.63 -5.41
N ALA A 159 15.74 0.17 -4.36
CA ALA A 159 17.06 0.37 -3.74
C ALA A 159 17.61 -0.95 -3.15
N LEU A 160 16.76 -1.74 -2.49
CA LEU A 160 17.12 -3.07 -2.00
C LEU A 160 17.55 -3.99 -3.14
N ALA A 161 16.80 -4.03 -4.25
CA ALA A 161 17.09 -4.87 -5.42
C ALA A 161 18.41 -4.55 -6.14
N ARG A 162 19.01 -3.38 -5.87
CA ARG A 162 20.34 -3.02 -6.40
C ARG A 162 21.50 -3.63 -5.62
N VAL A 163 21.26 -4.01 -4.38
CA VAL A 163 22.31 -4.48 -3.44
C VAL A 163 22.07 -5.89 -2.94
N GLU A 164 20.83 -6.39 -3.02
CA GLU A 164 20.45 -7.72 -2.57
C GLU A 164 19.44 -8.35 -3.53
N GLU A 165 19.45 -9.66 -3.65
CA GLU A 165 18.45 -10.39 -4.42
C GLU A 165 17.05 -10.12 -3.88
N THR A 166 16.17 -9.63 -4.77
CA THR A 166 14.79 -9.25 -4.44
C THR A 166 13.87 -9.72 -5.56
N PRO A 167 12.75 -10.36 -5.25
CA PRO A 167 11.81 -10.81 -6.27
C PRO A 167 11.27 -9.64 -7.11
N PRO A 168 11.32 -9.73 -8.45
CA PRO A 168 10.85 -8.64 -9.32
C PRO A 168 9.34 -8.37 -9.18
N GLU A 169 8.56 -9.37 -8.78
CA GLU A 169 7.13 -9.25 -8.50
C GLU A 169 6.84 -8.27 -7.37
N ALA A 170 7.74 -8.14 -6.38
CA ALA A 170 7.61 -7.18 -5.28
C ALA A 170 7.54 -5.73 -5.81
N ILE A 171 8.45 -5.38 -6.72
CA ILE A 171 8.50 -4.03 -7.32
C ILE A 171 7.28 -3.82 -8.23
N ARG A 172 6.95 -4.81 -9.07
CA ARG A 172 5.81 -4.74 -10.00
C ARG A 172 4.49 -4.58 -9.24
N TYR A 173 4.31 -5.33 -8.16
CA TYR A 173 3.12 -5.25 -7.32
C TYR A 173 2.96 -3.85 -6.69
N LEU A 174 4.02 -3.31 -6.04
CA LEU A 174 3.98 -1.98 -5.44
C LEU A 174 3.72 -0.88 -6.48
N ASN A 175 4.33 -0.99 -7.67
CA ASN A 175 4.05 -0.08 -8.77
C ASN A 175 2.56 -0.12 -9.14
N ARG A 176 2.01 -1.30 -9.40
CA ARG A 176 0.61 -1.48 -9.77
C ARG A 176 -0.37 -1.11 -8.65
N LEU A 177 -0.03 -1.41 -7.38
CA LEU A 177 -0.84 -1.00 -6.23
C LEU A 177 -0.91 0.54 -6.12
N SER A 178 0.17 1.26 -6.46
CA SER A 178 0.14 2.73 -6.45
C SER A 178 -0.84 3.28 -7.49
N ASP A 179 -0.97 2.65 -8.66
CA ASP A 179 -1.94 3.00 -9.69
C ASP A 179 -3.38 2.66 -9.25
N ALA A 180 -3.56 1.49 -8.64
CA ALA A 180 -4.83 1.07 -8.07
C ALA A 180 -5.34 2.07 -7.01
N LEU A 181 -4.49 2.46 -6.07
CA LEU A 181 -4.83 3.43 -5.03
C LEU A 181 -5.24 4.80 -5.63
N PHE A 182 -4.64 5.21 -6.74
CA PHE A 182 -5.05 6.41 -7.46
C PHE A 182 -6.45 6.26 -8.06
N VAL A 183 -6.72 5.16 -8.76
CA VAL A 183 -8.04 4.92 -9.37
C VAL A 183 -9.10 4.76 -8.28
N TRP A 184 -8.83 4.02 -7.22
CA TRP A 184 -9.76 3.81 -6.11
C TRP A 184 -10.08 5.11 -5.36
N SER A 185 -9.10 6.02 -5.22
CA SER A 185 -9.35 7.33 -4.60
C SER A 185 -10.34 8.17 -5.40
N ARG A 186 -10.22 8.18 -6.72
CA ARG A 186 -11.14 8.85 -7.62
C ARG A 186 -12.53 8.19 -7.60
N TRP A 187 -12.54 6.86 -7.67
CA TRP A 187 -13.75 6.07 -7.65
C TRP A 187 -14.54 6.25 -6.34
N ALA A 188 -13.86 6.35 -5.19
CA ALA A 188 -14.49 6.66 -3.91
C ALA A 188 -15.24 8.00 -3.94
N ASN A 189 -14.63 9.07 -4.48
CA ASN A 189 -15.33 10.35 -4.66
C ASN A 189 -16.51 10.20 -5.62
N HIS A 190 -16.33 9.50 -6.73
CA HIS A 190 -17.37 9.29 -7.75
C HIS A 190 -18.63 8.62 -7.16
N VAL A 191 -18.45 7.48 -6.46
CA VAL A 191 -19.59 6.75 -5.88
C VAL A 191 -20.28 7.51 -4.75
N LEU A 192 -19.53 8.34 -4.02
CA LEU A 192 -20.05 9.23 -2.97
C LEU A 192 -20.59 10.54 -3.53
N SER A 193 -20.64 10.72 -4.87
CA SER A 193 -21.13 11.91 -5.55
C SER A 193 -20.43 13.21 -5.14
N VAL A 194 -19.11 13.12 -4.84
CA VAL A 194 -18.26 14.26 -4.50
C VAL A 194 -17.34 14.59 -5.68
N SER A 195 -17.36 15.86 -6.10
CA SER A 195 -16.54 16.31 -7.22
C SER A 195 -15.06 16.34 -6.87
N GLU A 196 -14.22 15.91 -7.83
CA GLU A 196 -12.78 16.05 -7.73
C GLU A 196 -12.35 17.52 -7.85
N VAL A 197 -11.33 17.90 -7.06
CA VAL A 197 -10.68 19.20 -7.20
C VAL A 197 -9.50 19.05 -8.15
N LEU A 198 -9.56 19.71 -9.30
CA LEU A 198 -8.50 19.66 -10.29
C LEU A 198 -7.41 20.68 -9.97
N TRP A 199 -6.17 20.32 -10.26
CA TRP A 199 -5.06 21.25 -10.20
C TRP A 199 -5.15 22.28 -11.32
N GLU A 200 -5.09 23.54 -10.95
CA GLU A 200 -5.05 24.67 -11.85
C GLU A 200 -3.62 25.23 -11.91
N PRO A 201 -2.92 25.15 -13.03
CA PRO A 201 -1.59 25.70 -13.16
C PRO A 201 -1.55 27.17 -12.75
N ASN A 202 -0.54 27.57 -11.99
CA ASN A 202 -0.29 28.95 -11.56
C ASN A 202 -1.31 29.59 -10.59
N ARG A 203 -2.34 28.88 -10.16
CA ARG A 203 -3.38 29.45 -9.27
C ARG A 203 -2.83 30.05 -7.97
N ALA A 204 -1.76 29.49 -7.43
CA ALA A 204 -1.11 29.95 -6.20
C ALA A 204 0.31 30.48 -6.44
N ALA A 205 0.62 30.93 -7.68
CA ALA A 205 1.94 31.46 -8.01
C ALA A 205 2.20 32.77 -7.25
N SER A 206 3.37 32.88 -6.64
CA SER A 206 3.79 34.09 -5.91
C SER A 206 3.68 35.34 -6.80
N GLY A 207 3.03 36.38 -6.31
CA GLY A 207 2.87 37.67 -6.97
C GLY A 207 1.78 37.75 -8.04
N GLN A 208 1.01 36.68 -8.27
CA GLN A 208 -0.16 36.74 -9.11
C GLN A 208 -1.44 36.84 -8.27
N PRO A 209 -2.32 37.81 -8.54
CA PRO A 209 -3.63 37.83 -7.92
C PRO A 209 -4.43 36.61 -8.37
N LEU A 210 -5.21 36.00 -7.49
CA LEU A 210 -6.18 34.98 -7.88
C LEU A 210 -7.10 35.56 -8.96
N PRO A 211 -7.42 34.81 -10.05
CA PRO A 211 -8.38 35.28 -11.02
C PRO A 211 -9.67 35.63 -10.31
N GLY A 212 -10.08 36.92 -10.43
CA GLY A 212 -11.33 37.39 -9.86
C GLY A 212 -12.47 36.52 -10.38
N LYS A 213 -13.41 36.13 -9.51
CA LYS A 213 -14.73 35.70 -9.95
C LYS A 213 -15.32 36.89 -10.72
N ASN A 214 -15.42 36.75 -12.01
CA ASN A 214 -16.31 37.64 -12.76
C ASN A 214 -17.72 37.36 -12.26
N ASP A 215 -18.30 38.32 -11.58
CA ASP A 215 -19.72 38.39 -11.21
C ASP A 215 -20.63 38.33 -12.43
#